data_dc5148f2e6eca9c9d3e31eb4552e58f6
#
_entry.id   dc5148f2e6eca9c9d3e31eb4552e58f6
#
_cell.length_a   1.000
_cell.length_b   1.000
_cell.length_c   1.000
_cell.angle_alpha   90.00
_cell.angle_beta   90.00
_cell.angle_gamma   90.00
#
_symmetry.space_group_name_H-M   'P 1'
#
loop_
_entity.id
_entity.type
_entity.pdbx_description
1 polymer ?
#
loop_
_entity_poly.entity_id
_entity_poly.type
_entity_poly.pdbx_seq_one_letter_code
_entity_poly.pdbx_strand_id
1 'polypeptide(L)'
;MAYTDDWENLMNGVFGPGGKLRFDTQKTPPEKPGLPDMNAALLEQQKKLDEMLKKQNAELRRDTTQEALAQSRKMLEDMEADGLLAKGTTEVRQEHLGSFEGLAAEVKKTVLGQDAFVDGVVRAMRRPFVLGTEAPTARNVILLCGAPGTGRHFTLTETARCMAVRGLLQSDKLAVMDLALYPNSGAEKLFLQDLYAALHAPGEILVFENYESCYPGFLRTLADLAVKGSAPLSSRYLVNKEGILVDAGTALAPGAVSRITPCGKYLVFFSQKGREALADKFGAAFVSALGDVCETSAFAREALAALAAQQLNALAAKVKTRLGLTLSAGADVRDYVAAQCSPKQGAAGLSACCDKIFRALSEYCLQTDATLTGTITLTAREDGLDFALNDAGPQKLFDLLPAAYTGAVEEIRKELNDLVGLAPVKEYVFGLADNIQVQQRRAAAGLKTASLSMHMIFTGNPGTGKTTIARLVAKYLKVIGALKGGQLVEVSRGDLVGRYTLDLPEPDGPMMETISPSPTCREIS
;
A
#
# COMPACT_ATOMS: atom_id res chain seq x y z
N MET A 1 -39.70 -5.81 47.89
CA MET A 1 -40.83 -5.10 47.31
C MET A 1 -41.34 -4.09 48.36
N ALA A 2 -40.64 -3.00 48.58
CA ALA A 2 -41.08 -1.89 49.45
C ALA A 2 -40.18 -0.64 49.31
N TYR A 3 -39.78 -0.27 48.11
CA TYR A 3 -38.95 0.93 47.85
C TYR A 3 -39.44 1.76 46.65
N THR A 4 -40.54 1.37 46.00
CA THR A 4 -41.07 2.07 44.82
C THR A 4 -42.20 3.03 45.17
N ASP A 5 -42.93 2.80 46.27
CA ASP A 5 -44.13 3.60 46.61
C ASP A 5 -43.80 4.97 47.25
N ASP A 6 -42.68 5.09 47.97
CA ASP A 6 -42.27 6.37 48.58
C ASP A 6 -41.78 7.41 47.57
N TRP A 7 -41.24 6.96 46.46
CA TRP A 7 -40.69 7.86 45.44
C TRP A 7 -41.79 8.45 44.55
N GLU A 8 -42.81 7.64 44.23
CA GLU A 8 -43.99 8.12 43.50
C GLU A 8 -44.82 9.11 44.30
N ASN A 9 -44.96 8.90 45.60
CA ASN A 9 -45.67 9.83 46.49
C ASN A 9 -44.93 11.16 46.66
N LEU A 10 -43.61 11.14 46.70
CA LEU A 10 -42.78 12.36 46.76
C LEU A 10 -42.87 13.16 45.45
N MET A 11 -42.89 12.50 44.32
CA MET A 11 -42.96 13.15 42.99
C MET A 11 -44.36 13.71 42.71
N ASN A 12 -45.42 13.05 43.15
CA ASN A 12 -46.79 13.54 43.00
C ASN A 12 -47.12 14.73 43.93
N GLY A 13 -46.37 14.90 45.04
CA GLY A 13 -46.48 16.07 45.92
C GLY A 13 -45.84 17.34 45.36
N VAL A 14 -44.81 17.18 44.50
CA VAL A 14 -44.05 18.29 43.90
C VAL A 14 -44.55 18.63 42.50
N PHE A 15 -45.01 17.63 41.75
CA PHE A 15 -45.49 17.77 40.39
C PHE A 15 -46.91 17.21 40.28
N GLY A 16 -47.88 18.02 39.87
CA GLY A 16 -49.22 17.54 39.57
C GLY A 16 -49.24 16.58 38.36
N PRO A 17 -50.35 15.84 38.13
CA PRO A 17 -50.46 14.94 36.99
C PRO A 17 -50.30 15.70 35.67
N GLY A 18 -49.15 15.47 35.00
CA GLY A 18 -48.77 16.17 33.78
C GLY A 18 -47.42 16.92 33.87
N GLY A 19 -46.66 16.80 34.97
CA GLY A 19 -45.24 17.26 35.04
C GLY A 19 -45.03 18.77 35.03
N LYS A 20 -46.02 19.57 35.41
CA LYS A 20 -45.91 21.04 35.54
C LYS A 20 -45.86 21.46 37.00
N LEU A 21 -44.86 22.23 37.39
CA LEU A 21 -44.74 22.87 38.71
C LEU A 21 -46.00 23.72 39.03
N ARG A 22 -46.68 23.44 40.14
CA ARG A 22 -47.75 24.29 40.66
C ARG A 22 -47.14 25.39 41.50
N PHE A 23 -47.21 26.62 41.02
CA PHE A 23 -47.05 27.81 41.87
C PHE A 23 -48.41 28.27 42.29
N ASP A 24 -48.75 28.14 43.59
CA ASP A 24 -49.96 28.68 44.15
C ASP A 24 -49.73 30.14 44.54
N THR A 25 -50.22 31.05 43.70
CA THR A 25 -50.10 32.48 43.87
C THR A 25 -51.44 33.00 44.40
N GLN A 26 -51.84 32.66 45.67
CA GLN A 26 -52.84 33.46 46.42
C GLN A 26 -52.85 33.01 47.86
N LYS A 27 -52.17 33.75 48.73
CA LYS A 27 -52.59 34.10 50.07
C LYS A 27 -51.64 35.15 50.64
N THR A 28 -52.15 36.37 50.75
CA THR A 28 -51.58 37.44 51.57
C THR A 28 -51.70 37.09 53.05
N PRO A 29 -50.55 37.07 53.81
CA PRO A 29 -50.65 37.00 55.28
C PRO A 29 -50.77 38.40 55.86
N PRO A 30 -51.41 38.53 57.09
CA PRO A 30 -51.63 39.80 57.76
C PRO A 30 -50.33 40.39 58.32
N GLU A 31 -50.21 41.71 58.25
CA GLU A 31 -49.17 42.54 58.86
C GLU A 31 -48.95 42.24 60.33
N LYS A 32 -47.73 41.99 60.76
CA LYS A 32 -47.22 42.10 62.10
C LYS A 32 -46.02 43.08 62.13
N PRO A 33 -45.97 43.95 63.15
CA PRO A 33 -45.01 45.03 63.19
C PRO A 33 -43.63 44.58 63.71
N GLY A 34 -42.56 45.03 63.04
CA GLY A 34 -41.31 45.39 63.67
C GLY A 34 -40.30 44.27 64.01
N LEU A 35 -39.70 43.61 62.99
CA LEU A 35 -38.37 42.99 63.12
C LEU A 35 -37.50 43.44 61.97
N PRO A 36 -36.21 43.76 62.20
CA PRO A 36 -35.34 44.20 61.13
C PRO A 36 -35.20 43.10 60.07
N ASP A 37 -35.25 43.55 58.85
CA ASP A 37 -35.29 42.72 57.64
C ASP A 37 -34.05 41.80 57.53
N MET A 38 -34.08 40.64 58.22
CA MET A 38 -33.06 39.60 58.20
C MET A 38 -32.79 39.09 56.81
N ASN A 39 -33.74 39.17 55.88
CA ASN A 39 -33.61 38.77 54.52
C ASN A 39 -32.74 39.76 53.69
N ALA A 40 -32.86 41.04 53.97
CA ALA A 40 -32.02 42.06 53.33
C ALA A 40 -30.56 41.93 53.76
N ALA A 41 -30.32 41.68 55.05
CA ALA A 41 -28.95 41.46 55.59
C ALA A 41 -28.33 40.15 55.06
N LEU A 42 -29.13 39.09 54.92
CA LEU A 42 -28.69 37.81 54.35
C LEU A 42 -28.38 37.93 52.87
N LEU A 43 -29.19 38.68 52.12
CA LEU A 43 -28.98 38.95 50.70
C LEU A 43 -27.75 39.79 50.46
N GLU A 44 -27.48 40.73 51.35
CA GLU A 44 -26.27 41.57 51.31
C GLU A 44 -24.99 40.77 51.65
N GLN A 45 -25.08 39.84 52.61
CA GLN A 45 -24.01 38.91 52.93
C GLN A 45 -23.74 37.92 51.76
N GLN A 46 -24.81 37.39 51.12
CA GLN A 46 -24.63 36.54 49.92
C GLN A 46 -23.96 37.31 48.77
N LYS A 47 -24.38 38.56 48.50
CA LYS A 47 -23.72 39.39 47.47
C LYS A 47 -22.25 39.66 47.79
N LYS A 48 -21.91 39.94 49.04
CA LYS A 48 -20.51 40.12 49.45
C LYS A 48 -19.70 38.84 49.31
N LEU A 49 -20.29 37.69 49.64
CA LEU A 49 -19.65 36.38 49.46
C LEU A 49 -19.43 36.03 48.00
N ASP A 50 -20.42 36.30 47.14
CA ASP A 50 -20.30 36.10 45.69
C ASP A 50 -19.26 37.02 45.05
N GLU A 51 -19.18 38.27 45.51
CA GLU A 51 -18.13 39.20 45.06
C GLU A 51 -16.74 38.76 45.50
N MET A 52 -16.60 38.27 46.74
CA MET A 52 -15.32 37.76 47.25
C MET A 52 -14.92 36.48 46.50
N LEU A 53 -15.85 35.55 46.25
CA LEU A 53 -15.57 34.35 45.44
C LEU A 53 -15.20 34.69 43.99
N LYS A 54 -15.87 35.67 43.40
CA LYS A 54 -15.53 36.15 42.05
C LYS A 54 -14.14 36.78 42.01
N LYS A 55 -13.74 37.56 43.00
CA LYS A 55 -12.38 38.15 43.12
C LYS A 55 -11.35 37.06 43.32
N GLN A 56 -11.56 36.15 44.25
CA GLN A 56 -10.65 35.07 44.56
C GLN A 56 -10.45 34.12 43.36
N ASN A 57 -11.53 33.78 42.63
CA ASN A 57 -11.45 33.01 41.40
C ASN A 57 -10.78 33.77 40.26
N ALA A 58 -10.89 35.08 40.18
CA ALA A 58 -10.19 35.90 39.18
C ALA A 58 -8.69 36.02 39.49
N GLU A 59 -8.30 36.11 40.75
CA GLU A 59 -6.93 36.10 41.22
C GLU A 59 -6.28 34.72 40.99
N LEU A 60 -6.91 33.62 41.37
CA LEU A 60 -6.46 32.27 41.14
C LEU A 60 -6.28 31.97 39.64
N ARG A 61 -7.18 32.47 38.79
CA ARG A 61 -7.03 32.30 37.32
C ARG A 61 -5.88 33.14 36.76
N ARG A 62 -5.60 34.31 37.31
CA ARG A 62 -4.47 35.16 36.90
C ARG A 62 -3.15 34.54 37.33
N ASP A 63 -3.06 34.05 38.56
CA ASP A 63 -1.82 33.46 39.08
C ASP A 63 -1.51 32.14 38.38
N THR A 64 -2.49 31.23 38.20
CA THR A 64 -2.29 29.97 37.44
C THR A 64 -1.96 30.22 35.99
N THR A 65 -2.51 31.27 35.36
CA THR A 65 -2.19 31.62 33.97
C THR A 65 -0.81 32.21 33.84
N GLN A 66 -0.39 33.06 34.79
CA GLN A 66 0.96 33.66 34.82
C GLN A 66 2.04 32.63 35.15
N GLU A 67 1.77 31.71 36.08
CA GLU A 67 2.66 30.60 36.40
C GLU A 67 2.80 29.63 35.25
N ALA A 68 1.69 29.27 34.58
CA ALA A 68 1.70 28.43 33.42
C ALA A 68 2.44 29.08 32.22
N LEU A 69 2.28 30.40 32.03
CA LEU A 69 3.02 31.15 31.03
C LEU A 69 4.51 31.26 31.38
N ALA A 70 4.85 31.42 32.65
CA ALA A 70 6.26 31.48 33.12
C ALA A 70 6.92 30.10 32.95
N GLN A 71 6.23 29.01 33.31
CA GLN A 71 6.71 27.62 33.08
C GLN A 71 6.88 27.32 31.60
N SER A 72 5.92 27.72 30.77
CA SER A 72 6.02 27.53 29.32
C SER A 72 7.17 28.32 28.70
N ARG A 73 7.44 29.56 29.17
CA ARG A 73 8.59 30.36 28.76
C ARG A 73 9.91 29.73 29.17
N LYS A 74 10.00 29.27 30.42
CA LYS A 74 11.18 28.58 30.91
C LYS A 74 11.47 27.29 30.17
N MET A 75 10.41 26.52 29.86
CA MET A 75 10.52 25.31 29.06
C MET A 75 10.97 25.59 27.61
N LEU A 76 10.51 26.70 27.01
CA LEU A 76 10.99 27.17 25.71
C LEU A 76 12.46 27.63 25.77
N GLU A 77 12.87 28.38 26.81
CA GLU A 77 14.27 28.81 27.03
C GLU A 77 15.19 27.60 27.25
N ASP A 78 14.75 26.61 28.03
CA ASP A 78 15.49 25.34 28.23
C ASP A 78 15.61 24.54 26.93
N MET A 79 14.56 24.49 26.10
CA MET A 79 14.57 23.83 24.78
C MET A 79 15.44 24.59 23.76
N GLU A 80 15.53 25.91 23.84
CA GLU A 80 16.46 26.71 23.03
C GLU A 80 17.91 26.50 23.48
N ALA A 81 18.15 26.41 24.79
CA ALA A 81 19.49 26.16 25.35
C ALA A 81 20.01 24.75 25.02
N ASP A 82 19.11 23.75 24.98
CA ASP A 82 19.42 22.37 24.60
C ASP A 82 19.53 22.17 23.08
N GLY A 83 19.32 23.21 22.28
CA GLY A 83 19.38 23.15 20.82
C GLY A 83 18.24 22.37 20.19
N LEU A 84 17.17 22.07 20.95
CA LEU A 84 15.97 21.36 20.50
C LEU A 84 15.01 22.27 19.72
N LEU A 85 15.08 23.59 19.92
CA LEU A 85 14.43 24.58 19.09
C LEU A 85 15.42 25.09 18.06
N ALA A 86 15.20 24.75 16.81
CA ALA A 86 16.03 25.17 15.70
C ALA A 86 16.17 26.71 15.67
N LYS A 87 17.38 27.20 15.82
CA LYS A 87 17.70 28.58 15.54
C LYS A 87 17.24 28.97 14.15
N GLY A 88 16.39 30.00 14.06
CA GLY A 88 16.11 30.68 12.79
C GLY A 88 15.31 29.90 11.75
N THR A 89 14.01 29.83 11.92
CA THR A 89 13.08 29.27 10.86
C THR A 89 13.34 29.88 9.47
N THR A 90 13.90 31.08 9.37
CA THR A 90 14.14 31.75 8.08
C THR A 90 15.44 31.32 7.42
N GLU A 91 16.54 31.12 8.17
CA GLU A 91 17.85 30.71 7.62
C GLU A 91 17.84 29.23 7.21
N VAL A 92 17.34 28.35 8.07
CA VAL A 92 17.15 26.91 7.77
C VAL A 92 16.23 26.73 6.55
N ARG A 93 15.20 27.59 6.43
CA ARG A 93 14.30 27.58 5.28
C ARG A 93 15.00 27.98 3.98
N GLN A 94 15.92 28.96 4.03
CA GLN A 94 16.69 29.37 2.86
C GLN A 94 17.72 28.31 2.43
N GLU A 95 18.40 27.68 3.38
CA GLU A 95 19.32 26.57 3.10
C GLU A 95 18.61 25.38 2.43
N HIS A 96 17.45 24.98 2.98
CA HIS A 96 16.67 23.91 2.37
C HIS A 96 16.16 24.27 0.96
N LEU A 97 15.76 25.50 0.70
CA LEU A 97 15.34 25.92 -0.62
C LEU A 97 16.48 25.91 -1.63
N GLY A 98 17.71 26.28 -1.20
CA GLY A 98 18.92 26.16 -2.03
C GLY A 98 19.25 24.70 -2.37
N SER A 99 19.00 23.77 -1.46
CA SER A 99 19.23 22.34 -1.69
C SER A 99 18.32 21.72 -2.75
N PHE A 100 17.22 22.38 -3.16
CA PHE A 100 16.38 21.96 -4.29
C PHE A 100 16.92 22.39 -5.66
N GLU A 101 17.92 23.30 -5.71
CA GLU A 101 18.50 23.70 -6.99
C GLU A 101 19.15 22.52 -7.68
N GLY A 102 18.85 22.35 -8.98
CA GLY A 102 19.36 21.27 -9.78
C GLY A 102 18.83 19.86 -9.44
N LEU A 103 17.96 19.69 -8.42
CA LEU A 103 17.42 18.39 -8.04
C LEU A 103 16.66 17.72 -9.19
N ALA A 104 15.78 18.47 -9.86
CA ALA A 104 15.04 17.95 -11.00
C ALA A 104 15.97 17.52 -12.15
N ALA A 105 17.02 18.29 -12.41
CA ALA A 105 18.01 17.94 -13.45
C ALA A 105 18.82 16.68 -13.09
N GLU A 106 19.08 16.45 -11.80
CA GLU A 106 19.73 15.23 -11.32
C GLU A 106 18.82 14.01 -11.50
N VAL A 107 17.55 14.10 -11.08
CA VAL A 107 16.58 13.02 -11.25
C VAL A 107 16.34 12.70 -12.72
N LYS A 108 16.27 13.69 -13.61
CA LYS A 108 16.10 13.51 -15.06
C LYS A 108 17.26 12.78 -15.72
N LYS A 109 18.46 12.75 -15.13
CA LYS A 109 19.57 11.91 -15.64
C LYS A 109 19.27 10.42 -15.54
N THR A 110 18.51 10.03 -14.53
CA THR A 110 18.16 8.63 -14.25
C THR A 110 16.78 8.29 -14.81
N VAL A 111 15.81 9.21 -14.67
CA VAL A 111 14.43 9.06 -15.13
C VAL A 111 14.29 9.68 -16.52
N LEU A 112 14.28 8.83 -17.52
CA LEU A 112 14.24 9.27 -18.92
C LEU A 112 12.81 9.37 -19.44
N GLY A 113 12.53 10.41 -20.24
CA GLY A 113 11.30 10.57 -20.99
C GLY A 113 10.07 10.95 -20.17
N GLN A 114 10.26 11.41 -18.92
CA GLN A 114 9.20 11.87 -18.03
C GLN A 114 9.52 13.25 -17.42
N ASP A 115 10.10 14.15 -18.16
CA ASP A 115 10.65 15.41 -17.66
C ASP A 115 9.62 16.27 -16.94
N ALA A 116 8.43 16.44 -17.52
CA ALA A 116 7.35 17.21 -16.91
C ALA A 116 6.82 16.56 -15.62
N PHE A 117 6.77 15.23 -15.60
CA PHE A 117 6.38 14.48 -14.41
C PHE A 117 7.40 14.63 -13.29
N VAL A 118 8.69 14.52 -13.60
CA VAL A 118 9.79 14.76 -12.64
C VAL A 118 9.72 16.17 -12.07
N ASP A 119 9.53 17.19 -12.92
CA ASP A 119 9.37 18.58 -12.45
C ASP A 119 8.15 18.73 -11.54
N GLY A 120 7.04 18.06 -11.87
CA GLY A 120 5.84 18.01 -11.04
C GLY A 120 6.09 17.40 -9.66
N VAL A 121 6.74 16.23 -9.62
CA VAL A 121 7.06 15.51 -8.37
C VAL A 121 8.02 16.33 -7.51
N VAL A 122 9.10 16.87 -8.08
CA VAL A 122 10.06 17.71 -7.34
C VAL A 122 9.38 18.97 -6.78
N ARG A 123 8.49 19.60 -7.56
CA ARG A 123 7.69 20.75 -7.09
C ARG A 123 6.77 20.35 -5.95
N ALA A 124 6.08 19.21 -6.05
CA ALA A 124 5.20 18.70 -5.01
C ALA A 124 5.95 18.42 -3.70
N MET A 125 7.15 17.84 -3.79
CA MET A 125 8.02 17.59 -2.65
C MET A 125 8.60 18.87 -2.04
N ARG A 126 8.84 19.90 -2.86
CA ARG A 126 9.34 21.21 -2.42
C ARG A 126 8.26 22.07 -1.72
N ARG A 127 6.98 21.85 -2.04
CA ARG A 127 5.86 22.68 -1.55
C ARG A 127 5.88 22.92 -0.02
N PRO A 128 6.06 21.91 0.83
CA PRO A 128 6.07 22.10 2.28
C PRO A 128 7.21 23.00 2.78
N PHE A 129 8.35 22.98 2.11
CA PHE A 129 9.49 23.81 2.47
C PHE A 129 9.26 25.30 2.13
N VAL A 130 8.40 25.56 1.15
CA VAL A 130 8.02 26.93 0.76
C VAL A 130 6.88 27.46 1.64
N LEU A 131 5.81 26.68 1.79
CA LEU A 131 4.59 27.11 2.47
C LEU A 131 4.66 26.94 4.00
N GLY A 132 5.55 26.06 4.47
CA GLY A 132 5.54 25.56 5.83
C GLY A 132 4.50 24.43 5.99
N THR A 133 4.57 23.75 7.12
CA THR A 133 3.62 22.69 7.50
C THR A 133 3.14 22.95 8.92
N GLU A 134 1.84 22.82 9.13
CA GLU A 134 1.25 22.85 10.46
C GLU A 134 1.21 21.41 11.00
N ALA A 135 2.06 21.11 11.95
CA ALA A 135 1.97 19.82 12.63
C ALA A 135 0.63 19.71 13.41
N PRO A 136 -0.04 18.58 13.42
CA PRO A 136 0.36 17.24 12.97
C PRO A 136 -0.13 16.85 11.56
N THR A 137 -0.50 17.80 10.70
CA THR A 137 -1.07 17.55 9.38
C THR A 137 -0.06 16.88 8.43
N ALA A 138 -0.53 16.40 7.29
CA ALA A 138 0.34 15.91 6.23
C ALA A 138 1.20 17.06 5.67
N ARG A 139 2.46 16.77 5.33
CA ARG A 139 3.31 17.74 4.64
C ARG A 139 2.72 18.14 3.29
N ASN A 140 2.32 17.15 2.52
CA ASN A 140 1.60 17.32 1.27
C ASN A 140 0.79 16.07 0.96
N VAL A 141 -0.31 16.24 0.24
CA VAL A 141 -1.13 15.16 -0.32
C VAL A 141 -0.96 15.19 -1.82
N ILE A 142 -0.36 14.15 -2.38
CA ILE A 142 0.10 14.12 -3.77
C ILE A 142 -0.60 12.97 -4.50
N LEU A 143 -1.14 13.26 -5.68
CA LEU A 143 -1.63 12.24 -6.60
C LEU A 143 -0.60 12.05 -7.72
N LEU A 144 -0.13 10.82 -7.88
CA LEU A 144 0.70 10.40 -9.02
C LEU A 144 -0.13 9.49 -9.92
N CYS A 145 -0.53 9.99 -11.08
CA CYS A 145 -1.41 9.27 -12.01
C CYS A 145 -0.73 8.97 -13.35
N GLY A 146 -1.31 8.01 -14.07
CA GLY A 146 -0.89 7.60 -15.40
C GLY A 146 -0.85 6.09 -15.60
N ALA A 147 -0.51 5.67 -16.82
CA ALA A 147 -0.50 4.27 -17.23
C ALA A 147 0.50 3.43 -16.41
N PRO A 148 0.27 2.10 -16.27
CA PRO A 148 1.24 1.20 -15.65
C PRO A 148 2.57 1.22 -16.39
N GLY A 149 3.68 1.06 -15.65
CA GLY A 149 5.02 0.98 -16.23
C GLY A 149 5.58 2.29 -16.81
N THR A 150 4.94 3.44 -16.57
CA THR A 150 5.44 4.75 -17.00
C THR A 150 6.48 5.38 -16.06
N GLY A 151 6.90 4.65 -15.02
CA GLY A 151 7.99 5.07 -14.13
C GLY A 151 7.55 5.85 -12.89
N ARG A 152 6.26 5.88 -12.53
CA ARG A 152 5.75 6.61 -11.35
C ARG A 152 6.51 6.27 -10.05
N HIS A 153 6.60 4.98 -9.72
CA HIS A 153 7.36 4.49 -8.55
C HIS A 153 8.83 4.86 -8.63
N PHE A 154 9.44 4.59 -9.76
CA PHE A 154 10.85 4.83 -9.99
C PHE A 154 11.19 6.32 -9.82
N THR A 155 10.36 7.21 -10.37
CA THR A 155 10.56 8.66 -10.22
C THR A 155 10.45 9.08 -8.75
N LEU A 156 9.46 8.59 -8.01
CA LEU A 156 9.29 8.93 -6.60
C LEU A 156 10.47 8.42 -5.77
N THR A 157 10.90 7.17 -5.99
CA THR A 157 12.04 6.56 -5.28
C THR A 157 13.33 7.32 -5.58
N GLU A 158 13.59 7.67 -6.84
CA GLU A 158 14.79 8.39 -7.22
C GLU A 158 14.78 9.83 -6.69
N THR A 159 13.62 10.48 -6.69
CA THR A 159 13.47 11.81 -6.06
C THR A 159 13.72 11.73 -4.56
N ALA A 160 13.17 10.73 -3.86
CA ALA A 160 13.39 10.53 -2.43
C ALA A 160 14.88 10.27 -2.13
N ARG A 161 15.54 9.44 -2.94
CA ARG A 161 16.99 9.18 -2.83
C ARG A 161 17.81 10.44 -2.99
N CYS A 162 17.57 11.23 -4.04
CA CYS A 162 18.28 12.48 -4.25
C CYS A 162 18.02 13.51 -3.14
N MET A 163 16.79 13.57 -2.61
CA MET A 163 16.44 14.43 -1.48
C MET A 163 17.14 13.99 -0.19
N ALA A 164 17.20 12.69 0.09
CA ALA A 164 17.89 12.16 1.26
C ALA A 164 19.40 12.44 1.22
N VAL A 165 20.03 12.27 0.06
CA VAL A 165 21.47 12.61 -0.14
C VAL A 165 21.73 14.10 0.14
N ARG A 166 20.76 14.97 -0.15
CA ARG A 166 20.86 16.42 0.08
C ARG A 166 20.39 16.84 1.48
N GLY A 167 20.06 15.91 2.36
CA GLY A 167 19.60 16.19 3.71
C GLY A 167 18.19 16.77 3.81
N LEU A 168 17.40 16.75 2.73
CA LEU A 168 16.02 17.23 2.68
C LEU A 168 15.01 16.22 3.27
N LEU A 169 15.37 14.94 3.29
CA LEU A 169 14.65 13.85 3.94
C LEU A 169 15.61 13.09 4.85
N GLN A 170 15.08 12.53 5.94
CA GLN A 170 15.87 11.71 6.88
C GLN A 170 16.16 10.32 6.29
N SER A 171 15.32 9.85 5.39
CA SER A 171 15.44 8.53 4.76
C SER A 171 14.90 8.55 3.33
N ASP A 172 15.52 7.78 2.46
CA ASP A 172 15.06 7.51 1.10
C ASP A 172 13.97 6.44 1.01
N LYS A 173 13.67 5.77 2.16
CA LYS A 173 12.72 4.66 2.19
C LYS A 173 11.29 5.16 2.09
N LEU A 174 10.54 4.52 1.20
CA LEU A 174 9.10 4.71 1.05
C LEU A 174 8.37 3.66 1.91
N ALA A 175 7.39 4.10 2.70
CA ALA A 175 6.41 3.19 3.28
C ALA A 175 5.29 2.98 2.25
N VAL A 176 5.05 1.74 1.83
CA VAL A 176 4.04 1.43 0.80
C VAL A 176 2.93 0.60 1.44
N MET A 177 1.69 1.05 1.27
CA MET A 177 0.48 0.32 1.64
C MET A 177 -0.30 -0.08 0.39
N ASP A 178 -0.40 -1.38 0.14
CA ASP A 178 -1.29 -1.93 -0.88
C ASP A 178 -2.71 -2.04 -0.32
N LEU A 179 -3.58 -1.14 -0.73
CA LEU A 179 -4.95 -1.07 -0.24
C LEU A 179 -5.83 -2.22 -0.73
N ALA A 180 -5.40 -2.98 -1.74
CA ALA A 180 -6.10 -4.20 -2.18
C ALA A 180 -6.11 -5.31 -1.12
N LEU A 181 -5.19 -5.25 -0.14
CA LEU A 181 -5.15 -6.18 0.98
C LEU A 181 -6.33 -6.00 1.96
N TYR A 182 -7.10 -4.91 1.85
CA TYR A 182 -8.20 -4.56 2.76
C TYR A 182 -9.54 -4.43 2.01
N PRO A 183 -10.06 -5.52 1.40
CA PRO A 183 -11.23 -5.46 0.50
C PRO A 183 -12.57 -5.37 1.23
N ASN A 184 -12.61 -5.62 2.53
CA ASN A 184 -13.85 -5.67 3.32
C ASN A 184 -13.64 -5.13 4.75
N SER A 185 -14.75 -4.91 5.46
CA SER A 185 -14.72 -4.38 6.84
C SER A 185 -14.04 -5.31 7.85
N GLY A 186 -13.95 -6.60 7.60
CA GLY A 186 -13.27 -7.56 8.48
C GLY A 186 -11.77 -7.35 8.57
N ALA A 187 -11.18 -6.64 7.62
CA ALA A 187 -9.75 -6.30 7.60
C ALA A 187 -9.39 -5.06 8.47
N GLU A 188 -10.35 -4.49 9.23
CA GLU A 188 -10.14 -3.22 9.96
C GLU A 188 -8.92 -3.25 10.90
N LYS A 189 -8.77 -4.31 11.70
CA LYS A 189 -7.64 -4.43 12.64
C LYS A 189 -6.30 -4.45 11.91
N LEU A 190 -6.23 -5.19 10.81
CA LEU A 190 -5.02 -5.27 9.97
C LEU A 190 -4.73 -3.91 9.33
N PHE A 191 -5.75 -3.29 8.72
CA PHE A 191 -5.62 -1.96 8.12
C PHE A 191 -5.12 -0.91 9.11
N LEU A 192 -5.71 -0.84 10.31
CA LEU A 192 -5.31 0.12 11.33
C LEU A 192 -3.90 -0.14 11.84
N GLN A 193 -3.52 -1.41 12.03
CA GLN A 193 -2.18 -1.79 12.44
C GLN A 193 -1.13 -1.38 11.41
N ASP A 194 -1.36 -1.71 10.15
CA ASP A 194 -0.42 -1.41 9.06
C ASP A 194 -0.34 0.10 8.80
N LEU A 195 -1.48 0.81 8.86
CA LEU A 195 -1.52 2.26 8.74
C LEU A 195 -0.76 2.94 9.88
N TYR A 196 -0.97 2.49 11.12
CA TYR A 196 -0.27 3.02 12.28
C TYR A 196 1.25 2.79 12.16
N ALA A 197 1.65 1.57 11.81
CA ALA A 197 3.06 1.24 11.60
C ALA A 197 3.70 2.08 10.47
N ALA A 198 3.00 2.26 9.35
CA ALA A 198 3.46 3.05 8.23
C ALA A 198 3.60 4.55 8.58
N LEU A 199 2.65 5.10 9.37
CA LEU A 199 2.70 6.48 9.83
C LEU A 199 3.84 6.74 10.83
N HIS A 200 4.25 5.73 11.60
CA HIS A 200 5.35 5.83 12.58
C HIS A 200 6.69 5.27 12.08
N ALA A 201 6.73 4.73 10.84
CA ALA A 201 7.97 4.31 10.21
C ALA A 201 8.94 5.49 10.03
N PRO A 202 10.26 5.27 10.00
CA PRO A 202 11.25 6.36 9.89
C PRO A 202 11.19 7.12 8.55
N GLY A 203 10.64 6.50 7.47
CA GLY A 203 10.45 7.18 6.18
C GLY A 203 9.41 8.29 6.24
N GLU A 204 9.64 9.38 5.53
CA GLU A 204 8.76 10.55 5.54
C GLU A 204 7.69 10.51 4.44
N ILE A 205 7.73 9.49 3.56
CA ILE A 205 6.82 9.33 2.41
C ILE A 205 6.01 8.06 2.61
N LEU A 206 4.68 8.19 2.65
CA LEU A 206 3.72 7.09 2.70
C LEU A 206 2.97 7.01 1.38
N VAL A 207 3.05 5.86 0.75
CA VAL A 207 2.46 5.58 -0.57
C VAL A 207 1.26 4.67 -0.42
N PHE A 208 0.17 5.02 -1.08
CA PHE A 208 -1.06 4.23 -1.14
C PHE A 208 -1.32 3.76 -2.57
N GLU A 209 -1.52 2.45 -2.75
CA GLU A 209 -1.75 1.82 -4.03
C GLU A 209 -3.06 1.04 -4.06
N ASN A 210 -3.56 0.76 -5.27
CA ASN A 210 -4.72 -0.12 -5.51
C ASN A 210 -5.97 0.25 -4.69
N TYR A 211 -6.21 1.55 -4.49
CA TYR A 211 -7.32 2.05 -3.68
C TYR A 211 -8.69 1.64 -4.25
N GLU A 212 -8.77 1.31 -5.53
CA GLU A 212 -10.00 0.89 -6.21
C GLU A 212 -10.60 -0.39 -5.58
N SER A 213 -9.76 -1.27 -5.05
CA SER A 213 -10.13 -2.54 -4.43
C SER A 213 -10.32 -2.46 -2.92
N CYS A 214 -10.08 -1.30 -2.32
CA CYS A 214 -10.17 -1.08 -0.89
C CYS A 214 -11.62 -0.91 -0.41
N TYR A 215 -11.88 -1.33 0.82
CA TYR A 215 -13.17 -1.10 1.47
C TYR A 215 -13.44 0.41 1.64
N PRO A 216 -14.63 0.93 1.26
CA PRO A 216 -14.93 2.36 1.28
C PRO A 216 -14.80 3.02 2.66
N GLY A 217 -15.01 2.27 3.75
CA GLY A 217 -14.84 2.76 5.13
C GLY A 217 -13.39 3.18 5.40
N PHE A 218 -12.41 2.42 4.93
CA PHE A 218 -10.98 2.73 5.11
C PHE A 218 -10.54 3.90 4.22
N LEU A 219 -11.11 4.03 3.03
CA LEU A 219 -10.89 5.20 2.18
C LEU A 219 -11.35 6.49 2.85
N ARG A 220 -12.45 6.46 3.63
CA ARG A 220 -12.89 7.61 4.43
C ARG A 220 -11.88 7.97 5.53
N THR A 221 -11.30 6.98 6.19
CA THR A 221 -10.23 7.20 7.18
C THR A 221 -9.03 7.90 6.55
N LEU A 222 -8.60 7.45 5.37
CA LEU A 222 -7.51 8.09 4.62
C LEU A 222 -7.88 9.51 4.13
N ALA A 223 -9.14 9.70 3.72
CA ALA A 223 -9.65 11.03 3.35
C ALA A 223 -9.64 11.98 4.54
N ASP A 224 -10.07 11.53 5.73
CA ASP A 224 -10.04 12.33 6.95
C ASP A 224 -8.60 12.70 7.36
N LEU A 225 -7.64 11.78 7.21
CA LEU A 225 -6.22 12.07 7.42
C LEU A 225 -5.71 13.18 6.49
N ALA A 226 -6.09 13.12 5.21
CA ALA A 226 -5.65 14.09 4.21
C ALA A 226 -6.33 15.46 4.37
N VAL A 227 -7.65 15.48 4.64
CA VAL A 227 -8.46 16.70 4.68
C VAL A 227 -8.42 17.37 6.04
N LYS A 228 -8.57 16.58 7.13
CA LYS A 228 -8.71 17.08 8.50
C LYS A 228 -7.41 17.01 9.30
N GLY A 229 -6.34 16.42 8.73
CA GLY A 229 -5.09 16.17 9.44
C GLY A 229 -5.22 15.16 10.59
N SER A 230 -6.37 14.50 10.74
CA SER A 230 -6.55 13.43 11.72
C SER A 230 -7.80 12.61 11.41
N ALA A 231 -7.75 11.32 11.67
CA ALA A 231 -8.89 10.42 11.55
C ALA A 231 -9.25 9.80 12.90
N PRO A 232 -10.55 9.78 13.29
CA PRO A 232 -10.97 9.08 14.48
C PRO A 232 -10.89 7.56 14.27
N LEU A 233 -10.59 6.83 15.33
CA LEU A 233 -10.62 5.38 15.36
C LEU A 233 -11.97 4.90 15.88
N SER A 234 -12.41 3.73 15.42
CA SER A 234 -13.65 3.08 15.85
C SER A 234 -13.64 2.68 17.33
N SER A 235 -12.45 2.39 17.88
CA SER A 235 -12.19 2.03 19.27
C SER A 235 -11.00 2.84 19.81
N ARG A 236 -10.73 2.69 21.10
CA ARG A 236 -9.50 3.19 21.72
C ARG A 236 -8.45 2.09 21.70
N TYR A 237 -7.24 2.45 21.33
CA TYR A 237 -6.13 1.51 21.23
C TYR A 237 -4.99 1.92 22.15
N LEU A 238 -4.36 0.94 22.79
CA LEU A 238 -3.09 1.10 23.48
C LEU A 238 -1.97 0.66 22.55
N VAL A 239 -0.89 1.41 22.54
CA VAL A 239 0.32 1.03 21.80
C VAL A 239 1.22 0.25 22.75
N ASN A 240 1.50 -1.01 22.44
CA ASN A 240 2.44 -1.81 23.23
C ASN A 240 3.89 -1.38 22.93
N LYS A 241 4.86 -1.97 23.66
CA LYS A 241 6.30 -1.67 23.49
C LYS A 241 6.83 -2.01 22.08
N GLU A 242 6.11 -2.84 21.35
CA GLU A 242 6.45 -3.28 19.98
C GLU A 242 5.78 -2.42 18.90
N GLY A 243 5.05 -1.37 19.30
CA GLY A 243 4.33 -0.48 18.37
C GLY A 243 3.02 -1.07 17.84
N ILE A 244 2.50 -2.14 18.45
CA ILE A 244 1.26 -2.80 18.03
C ILE A 244 0.07 -2.15 18.71
N LEU A 245 -0.99 -1.88 17.94
CA LEU A 245 -2.26 -1.39 18.45
C LEU A 245 -3.05 -2.53 19.11
N VAL A 246 -3.28 -2.42 20.40
CA VAL A 246 -4.12 -3.34 21.17
C VAL A 246 -5.42 -2.64 21.54
N ASP A 247 -6.56 -3.23 21.20
CA ASP A 247 -7.86 -2.66 21.51
C ASP A 247 -8.03 -2.54 23.04
N ALA A 248 -8.23 -1.33 23.52
CA ALA A 248 -8.42 -1.03 24.93
C ALA A 248 -9.91 -1.19 25.36
N GLY A 249 -10.82 -1.47 24.43
CA GLY A 249 -12.25 -1.57 24.66
C GLY A 249 -12.82 -0.28 25.28
N THR A 250 -13.58 -0.42 26.37
CA THR A 250 -14.17 0.70 27.11
C THR A 250 -13.26 1.25 28.20
N ALA A 251 -12.07 0.69 28.41
CA ALA A 251 -11.17 1.12 29.47
C ALA A 251 -10.63 2.53 29.22
N LEU A 252 -10.73 3.38 30.24
CA LEU A 252 -10.10 4.70 30.26
C LEU A 252 -8.63 4.54 30.68
N ALA A 253 -7.80 4.01 29.79
CA ALA A 253 -6.38 3.86 30.06
C ALA A 253 -5.62 5.14 29.66
N PRO A 254 -4.71 5.64 30.51
CA PRO A 254 -3.81 6.73 30.13
C PRO A 254 -2.97 6.34 28.91
N GLY A 255 -2.87 7.23 27.92
CA GLY A 255 -2.12 6.96 26.69
C GLY A 255 -2.89 6.20 25.61
N ALA A 256 -4.21 6.00 25.78
CA ALA A 256 -5.04 5.40 24.73
C ALA A 256 -5.17 6.33 23.53
N VAL A 257 -4.86 5.80 22.34
CA VAL A 257 -4.98 6.47 21.06
C VAL A 257 -6.41 6.30 20.54
N SER A 258 -7.12 7.40 20.36
CA SER A 258 -8.48 7.44 19.78
C SER A 258 -8.51 8.10 18.39
N ARG A 259 -7.41 8.67 17.96
CA ARG A 259 -7.23 9.35 16.67
C ARG A 259 -5.84 9.05 16.15
N ILE A 260 -5.71 8.99 14.84
CA ILE A 260 -4.43 8.91 14.15
C ILE A 260 -4.20 10.20 13.36
N THR A 261 -2.94 10.58 13.20
CA THR A 261 -2.51 11.77 12.45
C THR A 261 -1.48 11.38 11.40
N PRO A 262 -1.30 12.18 10.34
CA PRO A 262 -0.28 11.91 9.32
C PRO A 262 1.17 12.01 9.81
N CYS A 263 1.40 12.46 11.03
CA CYS A 263 2.74 12.61 11.64
C CYS A 263 3.72 13.42 10.77
N GLY A 264 3.23 14.42 10.05
CA GLY A 264 4.06 15.25 9.17
C GLY A 264 4.64 14.53 7.95
N LYS A 265 4.02 13.44 7.49
CA LYS A 265 4.45 12.71 6.30
C LYS A 265 3.86 13.27 5.02
N TYR A 266 4.51 12.96 3.89
CA TYR A 266 3.90 13.06 2.57
C TYR A 266 2.94 11.90 2.37
N LEU A 267 1.70 12.17 1.98
CA LEU A 267 0.71 11.15 1.59
C LEU A 267 0.63 11.11 0.08
N VAL A 268 1.11 10.03 -0.51
CA VAL A 268 1.20 9.88 -1.96
C VAL A 268 0.25 8.78 -2.43
N PHE A 269 -0.68 9.14 -3.31
CA PHE A 269 -1.66 8.21 -3.87
C PHE A 269 -1.28 7.88 -5.31
N PHE A 270 -1.20 6.58 -5.62
CA PHE A 270 -1.02 6.11 -6.99
C PHE A 270 -2.36 5.79 -7.63
N SER A 271 -2.58 6.27 -8.85
CA SER A 271 -3.76 5.96 -9.63
C SER A 271 -3.38 5.67 -11.09
N GLN A 272 -4.10 4.76 -11.72
CA GLN A 272 -4.02 4.61 -13.18
C GLN A 272 -4.93 5.61 -13.90
N LYS A 273 -5.92 6.11 -13.18
CA LYS A 273 -6.91 7.08 -13.66
C LYS A 273 -6.62 8.44 -13.03
N GLY A 274 -7.10 9.48 -13.69
CA GLY A 274 -6.88 10.84 -13.22
C GLY A 274 -7.69 11.21 -11.97
N ARG A 275 -7.71 12.51 -11.70
CA ARG A 275 -8.33 13.14 -10.52
C ARG A 275 -9.82 12.81 -10.33
N GLU A 276 -10.57 12.63 -11.43
CA GLU A 276 -12.01 12.34 -11.39
C GLU A 276 -12.31 10.99 -10.72
N ALA A 277 -11.53 9.97 -11.05
CA ALA A 277 -11.72 8.64 -10.44
C ALA A 277 -11.43 8.62 -8.92
N LEU A 278 -10.58 9.52 -8.43
CA LEU A 278 -10.39 9.72 -7.00
C LEU A 278 -11.63 10.37 -6.36
N ALA A 279 -12.26 11.34 -7.05
CA ALA A 279 -13.45 11.99 -6.54
C ALA A 279 -14.60 11.01 -6.27
N ASP A 280 -14.77 10.02 -7.15
CA ASP A 280 -15.78 8.97 -7.02
C ASP A 280 -15.58 8.08 -5.78
N LYS A 281 -14.32 7.83 -5.40
CA LYS A 281 -13.96 6.94 -4.29
C LYS A 281 -13.78 7.66 -2.95
N PHE A 282 -13.10 8.80 -2.96
CA PHE A 282 -12.72 9.55 -1.75
C PHE A 282 -13.63 10.76 -1.49
N GLY A 283 -14.39 11.21 -2.50
CA GLY A 283 -15.23 12.39 -2.43
C GLY A 283 -14.53 13.69 -2.82
N ALA A 284 -15.33 14.74 -3.12
CA ALA A 284 -14.84 16.03 -3.61
C ALA A 284 -13.94 16.77 -2.61
N ALA A 285 -14.19 16.64 -1.31
CA ALA A 285 -13.38 17.28 -0.26
C ALA A 285 -11.93 16.78 -0.29
N PHE A 286 -11.72 15.47 -0.48
CA PHE A 286 -10.39 14.89 -0.62
C PHE A 286 -9.65 15.43 -1.85
N VAL A 287 -10.34 15.50 -2.98
CA VAL A 287 -9.75 16.04 -4.23
C VAL A 287 -9.36 17.51 -4.08
N SER A 288 -10.12 18.29 -3.28
CA SER A 288 -9.77 19.67 -2.96
C SER A 288 -8.57 19.79 -2.00
N ALA A 289 -8.31 18.77 -1.19
CA ALA A 289 -7.16 18.71 -0.29
C ALA A 289 -5.87 18.24 -0.97
N LEU A 290 -5.94 17.77 -2.24
CA LEU A 290 -4.74 17.43 -3.01
C LEU A 290 -3.90 18.69 -3.24
N GLY A 291 -2.69 18.69 -2.72
CA GLY A 291 -1.75 19.77 -2.93
C GLY A 291 -1.17 19.78 -4.34
N ASP A 292 -0.89 18.59 -4.89
CA ASP A 292 -0.34 18.44 -6.23
C ASP A 292 -0.88 17.18 -6.92
N VAL A 293 -1.05 17.30 -8.24
CA VAL A 293 -1.39 16.20 -9.14
C VAL A 293 -0.32 16.14 -10.22
N CYS A 294 0.38 15.01 -10.31
CA CYS A 294 1.41 14.77 -11.30
C CYS A 294 0.99 13.62 -12.19
N GLU A 295 1.03 13.82 -13.50
CA GLU A 295 0.62 12.83 -14.48
C GLU A 295 1.77 12.47 -15.39
N THR A 296 1.99 11.14 -15.58
CA THR A 296 2.97 10.64 -16.53
C THR A 296 2.41 10.67 -17.94
N SER A 297 3.28 10.94 -18.90
CA SER A 297 2.95 10.86 -20.33
C SER A 297 3.35 9.49 -20.91
N ALA A 298 2.81 9.17 -22.08
CA ALA A 298 3.31 8.07 -22.87
C ALA A 298 4.75 8.36 -23.31
N PHE A 299 5.58 7.33 -23.37
CA PHE A 299 6.97 7.49 -23.79
C PHE A 299 7.07 7.85 -25.28
N ALA A 300 7.82 8.88 -25.59
CA ALA A 300 8.24 9.19 -26.94
C ALA A 300 9.24 8.11 -27.46
N ARG A 301 9.33 7.97 -28.78
CA ARG A 301 10.21 6.96 -29.42
C ARG A 301 11.69 7.12 -29.02
N GLU A 302 12.14 8.37 -28.95
CA GLU A 302 13.51 8.71 -28.54
C GLU A 302 13.77 8.31 -27.07
N ALA A 303 12.79 8.53 -26.19
CA ALA A 303 12.89 8.14 -24.80
C ALA A 303 12.93 6.61 -24.64
N LEU A 304 12.12 5.87 -25.40
CA LEU A 304 12.16 4.41 -25.42
C LEU A 304 13.51 3.87 -25.90
N ALA A 305 14.08 4.47 -26.93
CA ALA A 305 15.41 4.10 -27.42
C ALA A 305 16.51 4.38 -26.36
N ALA A 306 16.41 5.50 -25.64
CA ALA A 306 17.33 5.82 -24.55
C ALA A 306 17.16 4.87 -23.35
N LEU A 307 15.92 4.54 -22.97
CA LEU A 307 15.62 3.54 -21.92
C LEU A 307 16.14 2.15 -22.31
N ALA A 308 15.93 1.72 -23.56
CA ALA A 308 16.44 0.45 -24.05
C ALA A 308 17.97 0.41 -24.01
N ALA A 309 18.64 1.49 -24.40
CA ALA A 309 20.11 1.59 -24.31
C ALA A 309 20.59 1.50 -22.85
N GLN A 310 19.91 2.18 -21.92
CA GLN A 310 20.21 2.10 -20.48
C GLN A 310 20.06 0.67 -19.94
N GLN A 311 18.97 -0.03 -20.30
CA GLN A 311 18.71 -1.39 -19.88
C GLN A 311 19.73 -2.38 -20.48
N LEU A 312 20.11 -2.20 -21.74
CA LEU A 312 21.15 -3.01 -22.39
C LEU A 312 22.53 -2.79 -21.75
N ASN A 313 22.88 -1.56 -21.38
CA ASN A 313 24.11 -1.28 -20.65
C ASN A 313 24.14 -1.96 -19.28
N ALA A 314 23.03 -1.91 -18.55
CA ALA A 314 22.86 -2.62 -17.28
C ALA A 314 22.96 -4.14 -17.47
N LEU A 315 22.35 -4.67 -18.53
CA LEU A 315 22.46 -6.08 -18.93
C LEU A 315 23.93 -6.46 -19.24
N ALA A 316 24.63 -5.65 -20.00
CA ALA A 316 26.04 -5.89 -20.33
C ALA A 316 26.92 -5.92 -19.07
N ALA A 317 26.72 -5.00 -18.14
CA ALA A 317 27.41 -5.03 -16.85
C ALA A 317 27.06 -6.28 -16.01
N LYS A 318 25.81 -6.71 -16.01
CA LYS A 318 25.33 -7.93 -15.31
C LYS A 318 25.94 -9.19 -15.94
N VAL A 319 25.98 -9.28 -17.26
CA VAL A 319 26.61 -10.38 -18.02
C VAL A 319 28.11 -10.45 -17.71
N LYS A 320 28.82 -9.32 -17.78
CA LYS A 320 30.25 -9.25 -17.45
C LYS A 320 30.55 -9.69 -16.01
N THR A 321 29.76 -9.22 -15.04
CA THR A 321 30.01 -9.52 -13.63
C THR A 321 29.66 -10.96 -13.26
N ARG A 322 28.59 -11.53 -13.86
CA ARG A 322 28.08 -12.86 -13.43
C ARG A 322 28.52 -13.99 -14.35
N LEU A 323 28.67 -13.74 -15.64
CA LEU A 323 29.02 -14.77 -16.63
C LEU A 323 30.46 -14.63 -17.14
N GLY A 324 31.17 -13.54 -16.83
CA GLY A 324 32.54 -13.30 -17.29
C GLY A 324 32.65 -12.94 -18.79
N LEU A 325 31.52 -12.73 -19.48
CA LEU A 325 31.43 -12.48 -20.89
C LEU A 325 31.18 -10.99 -21.19
N THR A 326 31.73 -10.52 -22.30
CA THR A 326 31.46 -9.16 -22.79
C THR A 326 30.26 -9.21 -23.74
N LEU A 327 29.23 -8.38 -23.49
CA LEU A 327 28.03 -8.30 -24.32
C LEU A 327 28.15 -7.10 -25.29
N SER A 328 27.97 -7.37 -26.58
CA SER A 328 27.89 -6.36 -27.66
C SER A 328 26.47 -6.39 -28.24
N ALA A 329 25.80 -5.24 -28.27
CA ALA A 329 24.46 -5.11 -28.83
C ALA A 329 24.40 -3.87 -29.73
N GLY A 330 23.93 -4.04 -30.94
CA GLY A 330 23.81 -2.99 -31.96
C GLY A 330 22.55 -2.14 -31.79
N ALA A 331 22.33 -1.24 -32.74
CA ALA A 331 21.15 -0.40 -32.81
C ALA A 331 19.88 -1.23 -33.07
N ASP A 332 19.99 -2.29 -33.85
CA ASP A 332 18.93 -3.27 -34.14
C ASP A 332 18.38 -3.93 -32.87
N VAL A 333 19.26 -4.37 -31.96
CA VAL A 333 18.91 -4.97 -30.68
C VAL A 333 18.25 -3.94 -29.75
N ARG A 334 18.77 -2.72 -29.75
CA ARG A 334 18.15 -1.62 -28.97
C ARG A 334 16.75 -1.34 -29.46
N ASP A 335 16.52 -1.27 -30.77
CA ASP A 335 15.20 -1.02 -31.34
C ASP A 335 14.24 -2.20 -31.09
N TYR A 336 14.75 -3.45 -31.13
CA TYR A 336 14.00 -4.64 -30.73
C TYR A 336 13.55 -4.58 -29.25
N VAL A 337 14.45 -4.22 -28.34
CA VAL A 337 14.12 -4.08 -26.90
C VAL A 337 13.14 -2.93 -26.69
N ALA A 338 13.32 -1.79 -27.37
CA ALA A 338 12.40 -0.65 -27.29
C ALA A 338 10.97 -1.03 -27.74
N ALA A 339 10.84 -1.88 -28.76
CA ALA A 339 9.55 -2.39 -29.25
C ALA A 339 8.79 -3.26 -28.25
N GLN A 340 9.46 -3.77 -27.18
CA GLN A 340 8.80 -4.54 -26.12
C GLN A 340 7.97 -3.67 -25.15
N CYS A 341 8.02 -2.36 -25.29
CA CYS A 341 7.14 -1.44 -24.54
C CYS A 341 5.71 -1.56 -25.04
N SER A 342 4.86 -2.19 -24.25
CA SER A 342 3.43 -2.29 -24.54
C SER A 342 2.62 -1.31 -23.69
N PRO A 343 1.42 -0.86 -24.14
CA PRO A 343 0.55 0.00 -23.33
C PRO A 343 0.17 -0.58 -21.97
N LYS A 344 0.20 -1.92 -21.82
CA LYS A 344 -0.14 -2.62 -20.57
C LYS A 344 1.04 -2.75 -19.60
N GLN A 345 2.26 -2.87 -20.12
CA GLN A 345 3.46 -3.14 -19.33
C GLN A 345 4.39 -1.91 -19.23
N GLY A 346 4.28 -0.97 -20.17
CA GLY A 346 5.17 0.19 -20.22
C GLY A 346 6.63 -0.21 -20.30
N ALA A 347 7.51 0.53 -19.63
CA ALA A 347 8.95 0.27 -19.57
C ALA A 347 9.32 -1.06 -18.88
N ALA A 348 8.41 -1.67 -18.11
CA ALA A 348 8.64 -2.99 -17.52
C ALA A 348 8.86 -4.08 -18.58
N GLY A 349 8.27 -3.92 -19.78
CA GLY A 349 8.50 -4.81 -20.90
C GLY A 349 9.97 -4.85 -21.36
N LEU A 350 10.66 -3.72 -21.32
CA LEU A 350 12.08 -3.62 -21.67
C LEU A 350 12.93 -4.41 -20.66
N SER A 351 12.67 -4.22 -19.39
CA SER A 351 13.37 -4.93 -18.31
C SER A 351 13.14 -6.43 -18.39
N ALA A 352 11.89 -6.86 -18.60
CA ALA A 352 11.52 -8.27 -18.77
C ALA A 352 12.23 -8.90 -19.98
N CYS A 353 12.36 -8.17 -21.09
CA CYS A 353 13.12 -8.61 -22.28
C CYS A 353 14.61 -8.79 -21.93
N CYS A 354 15.23 -7.83 -21.25
CA CYS A 354 16.63 -7.93 -20.84
C CYS A 354 16.87 -9.08 -19.86
N ASP A 355 15.94 -9.34 -18.93
CA ASP A 355 16.03 -10.50 -18.04
C ASP A 355 15.85 -11.82 -18.78
N LYS A 356 15.01 -11.87 -19.82
CA LYS A 356 14.86 -13.03 -20.70
C LYS A 356 16.16 -13.30 -21.47
N ILE A 357 16.81 -12.25 -22.01
CA ILE A 357 18.12 -12.34 -22.67
C ILE A 357 19.17 -12.88 -21.68
N PHE A 358 19.24 -12.32 -20.48
CA PHE A 358 20.20 -12.77 -19.47
C PHE A 358 20.02 -14.25 -19.10
N ARG A 359 18.77 -14.72 -18.97
CA ARG A 359 18.46 -16.12 -18.68
C ARG A 359 18.90 -17.04 -19.82
N ALA A 360 18.62 -16.66 -21.07
CA ALA A 360 19.03 -17.46 -22.23
C ALA A 360 20.57 -17.58 -22.32
N LEU A 361 21.29 -16.48 -22.07
CA LEU A 361 22.75 -16.51 -22.04
C LEU A 361 23.30 -17.34 -20.86
N SER A 362 22.63 -17.28 -19.71
CA SER A 362 22.99 -18.11 -18.55
C SER A 362 22.80 -19.60 -18.84
N GLU A 363 21.72 -19.96 -19.53
CA GLU A 363 21.44 -21.33 -19.94
C GLU A 363 22.48 -21.86 -20.92
N TYR A 364 22.89 -21.01 -21.88
CA TYR A 364 24.00 -21.34 -22.77
C TYR A 364 25.30 -21.65 -22.03
N CYS A 365 25.63 -20.82 -21.02
CA CYS A 365 26.81 -21.05 -20.19
C CYS A 365 26.72 -22.33 -19.35
N LEU A 366 25.51 -22.73 -18.94
CA LEU A 366 25.27 -23.96 -18.16
C LEU A 366 25.35 -25.22 -19.04
N GLN A 367 24.96 -25.12 -20.30
CA GLN A 367 25.02 -26.24 -21.25
C GLN A 367 26.45 -26.47 -21.82
N THR A 368 27.27 -25.45 -21.74
CA THR A 368 28.66 -25.50 -22.22
C THR A 368 29.56 -25.63 -21.01
N ASP A 369 30.02 -26.85 -20.70
CA ASP A 369 30.83 -27.22 -19.51
C ASP A 369 32.24 -26.52 -19.40
N ALA A 370 32.46 -25.46 -20.15
CA ALA A 370 33.72 -24.72 -20.17
C ALA A 370 33.56 -23.33 -19.53
N THR A 371 34.60 -22.82 -18.87
CA THR A 371 34.76 -21.40 -18.55
C THR A 371 34.79 -20.59 -19.83
N LEU A 372 33.60 -20.13 -20.27
CA LEU A 372 33.47 -19.34 -21.47
C LEU A 372 34.10 -17.96 -21.25
N THR A 373 35.01 -17.57 -22.13
CA THR A 373 35.57 -16.22 -22.19
C THR A 373 35.40 -15.68 -23.61
N GLY A 374 35.09 -14.40 -23.72
CA GLY A 374 34.94 -13.77 -25.03
C GLY A 374 33.82 -12.75 -25.10
N THR A 375 33.48 -12.40 -26.34
CA THR A 375 32.42 -11.42 -26.61
C THR A 375 31.22 -12.11 -27.24
N ILE A 376 30.04 -11.88 -26.63
CA ILE A 376 28.75 -12.26 -27.21
C ILE A 376 28.25 -11.07 -28.03
N THR A 377 27.97 -11.28 -29.29
CA THR A 377 27.31 -10.31 -30.15
C THR A 377 25.85 -10.70 -30.32
N LEU A 378 24.93 -9.79 -29.97
CA LEU A 378 23.50 -9.94 -30.22
C LEU A 378 23.14 -9.27 -31.55
N THR A 379 22.22 -9.87 -32.28
CA THR A 379 21.68 -9.35 -33.54
C THR A 379 20.16 -9.54 -33.53
N ALA A 380 19.39 -8.50 -33.87
CA ALA A 380 17.93 -8.62 -33.97
C ALA A 380 17.53 -9.11 -35.38
N ARG A 381 16.52 -10.01 -35.39
CA ARG A 381 15.87 -10.48 -36.62
C ARG A 381 14.35 -10.32 -36.47
N GLU A 382 13.63 -10.55 -37.57
CA GLU A 382 12.15 -10.50 -37.56
C GLU A 382 11.54 -11.47 -36.54
N ASP A 383 12.16 -12.65 -36.37
CA ASP A 383 11.67 -13.73 -35.50
C ASP A 383 12.21 -13.70 -34.06
N GLY A 384 13.06 -12.72 -33.68
CA GLY A 384 13.65 -12.67 -32.36
C GLY A 384 15.10 -12.17 -32.32
N LEU A 385 15.89 -12.70 -31.40
CA LEU A 385 17.30 -12.35 -31.23
C LEU A 385 18.17 -13.56 -31.50
N ASP A 386 19.22 -13.34 -32.30
CA ASP A 386 20.34 -14.26 -32.48
C ASP A 386 21.52 -13.81 -31.61
N PHE A 387 22.36 -14.75 -31.22
CA PHE A 387 23.62 -14.48 -30.56
C PHE A 387 24.77 -15.25 -31.24
N ALA A 388 25.94 -14.70 -31.17
CA ALA A 388 27.18 -15.34 -31.59
C ALA A 388 28.25 -15.14 -30.53
N LEU A 389 28.98 -16.19 -30.15
CA LEU A 389 30.10 -16.11 -29.23
C LEU A 389 31.39 -16.04 -30.07
N ASN A 390 32.13 -14.94 -29.97
CA ASN A 390 33.30 -14.64 -30.78
C ASN A 390 32.99 -14.79 -32.29
N ASP A 391 33.72 -15.65 -33.02
CA ASP A 391 33.55 -15.92 -34.45
C ASP A 391 32.66 -17.14 -34.75
N ALA A 392 31.92 -17.65 -33.77
CA ALA A 392 30.97 -18.75 -33.96
C ALA A 392 29.74 -18.30 -34.78
N GLY A 393 29.14 -19.24 -35.51
CA GLY A 393 27.95 -18.93 -36.29
C GLY A 393 26.77 -18.47 -35.41
N PRO A 394 25.88 -17.60 -35.93
CA PRO A 394 24.74 -17.09 -35.16
C PRO A 394 23.74 -18.21 -34.81
N GLN A 395 23.27 -18.20 -33.57
CA GLN A 395 22.29 -19.13 -33.04
C GLN A 395 21.09 -18.36 -32.48
N LYS A 396 19.91 -18.95 -32.54
CA LYS A 396 18.72 -18.34 -31.98
C LYS A 396 18.82 -18.32 -30.45
N LEU A 397 18.77 -17.13 -29.86
CA LEU A 397 18.97 -16.94 -28.42
C LEU A 397 17.90 -17.61 -27.59
N PHE A 398 16.65 -17.48 -27.98
CA PHE A 398 15.52 -17.95 -27.17
C PHE A 398 15.23 -19.46 -27.30
N ASP A 399 15.82 -20.15 -28.31
CA ASP A 399 15.77 -21.60 -28.42
C ASP A 399 16.55 -22.29 -27.29
N LEU A 400 17.50 -21.58 -26.67
CA LEU A 400 18.26 -22.05 -25.52
C LEU A 400 17.43 -22.13 -24.24
N LEU A 401 16.31 -21.41 -24.20
CA LEU A 401 15.44 -21.43 -23.01
C LEU A 401 14.70 -22.77 -22.94
N PRO A 402 14.62 -23.38 -21.74
CA PRO A 402 13.75 -24.53 -21.52
C PRO A 402 12.34 -24.26 -22.03
N ALA A 403 11.64 -25.31 -22.48
CA ALA A 403 10.27 -25.21 -23.00
C ALA A 403 9.28 -24.45 -22.09
N ALA A 404 9.60 -24.37 -20.79
CA ALA A 404 8.90 -23.53 -19.82
C ALA A 404 8.95 -22.02 -20.11
N TYR A 405 9.87 -21.56 -20.93
CA TYR A 405 10.06 -20.14 -21.27
C TYR A 405 9.79 -19.81 -22.74
N THR A 406 9.49 -20.81 -23.56
CA THR A 406 9.05 -20.61 -24.93
C THR A 406 7.59 -20.17 -24.98
N GLY A 407 7.13 -19.59 -26.11
CA GLY A 407 5.83 -18.94 -26.26
C GLY A 407 4.60 -19.70 -25.73
N ALA A 408 4.70 -21.04 -25.58
CA ALA A 408 3.62 -21.86 -25.01
C ALA A 408 3.24 -21.47 -23.56
N VAL A 409 4.19 -21.02 -22.73
CA VAL A 409 3.90 -20.52 -21.37
C VAL A 409 3.19 -19.17 -21.43
N GLU A 410 3.65 -18.31 -22.34
CA GLU A 410 3.06 -16.97 -22.51
C GLU A 410 1.66 -17.04 -23.14
N GLU A 411 1.43 -17.98 -24.07
CA GLU A 411 0.11 -18.24 -24.61
C GLU A 411 -0.87 -18.71 -23.52
N ILE A 412 -0.47 -19.65 -22.69
CA ILE A 412 -1.32 -20.14 -21.60
C ILE A 412 -1.53 -19.07 -20.54
N ARG A 413 -0.50 -18.27 -20.23
CA ARG A 413 -0.63 -17.08 -19.36
C ARG A 413 -1.61 -16.08 -19.94
N LYS A 414 -1.58 -15.87 -21.25
CA LYS A 414 -2.52 -14.99 -21.94
C LYS A 414 -3.94 -15.58 -21.89
N GLU A 415 -4.13 -16.88 -22.20
CA GLU A 415 -5.42 -17.55 -22.07
C GLU A 415 -5.98 -17.46 -20.63
N LEU A 416 -5.13 -17.63 -19.61
CA LEU A 416 -5.49 -17.44 -18.20
C LEU A 416 -5.88 -15.99 -17.88
N ASN A 417 -5.17 -15.02 -18.43
CA ASN A 417 -5.43 -13.60 -18.19
C ASN A 417 -6.67 -13.09 -18.93
N ASP A 418 -7.00 -13.68 -20.07
CA ASP A 418 -8.20 -13.34 -20.87
C ASP A 418 -9.49 -13.82 -20.20
N LEU A 419 -9.42 -14.76 -19.24
CA LEU A 419 -10.57 -15.11 -18.41
C LEU A 419 -10.97 -13.92 -17.55
N VAL A 420 -12.23 -13.53 -17.61
CA VAL A 420 -12.74 -12.39 -16.83
C VAL A 420 -12.78 -12.73 -15.34
N GLY A 421 -12.20 -11.91 -14.49
CA GLY A 421 -12.18 -12.10 -13.04
C GLY A 421 -11.13 -13.13 -12.57
N LEU A 422 -11.34 -13.72 -11.38
CA LEU A 422 -10.54 -14.79 -10.78
C LEU A 422 -9.05 -14.41 -10.50
N ALA A 423 -8.80 -13.12 -10.24
CA ALA A 423 -7.44 -12.62 -9.98
C ALA A 423 -6.68 -13.43 -8.91
N PRO A 424 -7.26 -13.78 -7.74
CA PRO A 424 -6.55 -14.57 -6.73
C PRO A 424 -6.16 -15.97 -7.21
N VAL A 425 -6.99 -16.58 -8.07
CA VAL A 425 -6.72 -17.93 -8.62
C VAL A 425 -5.57 -17.85 -9.63
N LYS A 426 -5.56 -16.82 -10.47
CA LYS A 426 -4.47 -16.59 -11.44
C LYS A 426 -3.14 -16.39 -10.74
N GLU A 427 -3.12 -15.54 -9.72
CA GLU A 427 -1.93 -15.26 -8.91
C GLU A 427 -1.41 -16.53 -8.21
N TYR A 428 -2.32 -17.34 -7.63
CA TYR A 428 -1.96 -18.62 -7.03
C TYR A 428 -1.33 -19.57 -8.04
N VAL A 429 -1.90 -19.69 -9.25
CA VAL A 429 -1.38 -20.58 -10.31
C VAL A 429 0.01 -20.13 -10.77
N PHE A 430 0.22 -18.82 -10.91
CA PHE A 430 1.54 -18.30 -11.28
C PHE A 430 2.57 -18.49 -10.15
N GLY A 431 2.19 -18.24 -8.91
CA GLY A 431 3.07 -18.48 -7.74
C GLY A 431 3.41 -19.96 -7.54
N LEU A 432 2.48 -20.87 -7.83
CA LEU A 432 2.73 -22.30 -7.80
C LEU A 432 3.78 -22.72 -8.85
N ALA A 433 3.68 -22.18 -10.06
CA ALA A 433 4.64 -22.46 -11.12
C ALA A 433 6.05 -21.97 -10.77
N ASP A 434 6.15 -20.77 -10.20
CA ASP A 434 7.42 -20.22 -9.74
C ASP A 434 8.05 -21.08 -8.63
N ASN A 435 7.25 -21.57 -7.69
CA ASN A 435 7.68 -22.50 -6.65
C ASN A 435 8.19 -23.83 -7.23
N ILE A 436 7.48 -24.41 -8.20
CA ILE A 436 7.90 -25.64 -8.85
C ILE A 436 9.25 -25.47 -9.53
N GLN A 437 9.45 -24.37 -10.26
CA GLN A 437 10.72 -24.07 -10.91
C GLN A 437 11.87 -23.91 -9.91
N VAL A 438 11.61 -23.24 -8.78
CA VAL A 438 12.60 -23.12 -7.69
C VAL A 438 12.99 -24.49 -7.15
N GLN A 439 12.02 -25.39 -6.94
CA GLN A 439 12.29 -26.74 -6.45
C GLN A 439 13.04 -27.59 -7.49
N GLN A 440 12.70 -27.49 -8.76
CA GLN A 440 13.45 -28.16 -9.83
C GLN A 440 14.90 -27.70 -9.89
N ARG A 441 15.17 -26.39 -9.76
CA ARG A 441 16.54 -25.85 -9.70
C ARG A 441 17.30 -26.32 -8.46
N ARG A 442 16.61 -26.38 -7.30
CA ARG A 442 17.22 -26.92 -6.08
C ARG A 442 17.58 -28.41 -6.23
N ALA A 443 16.69 -29.18 -6.87
CA ALA A 443 16.95 -30.61 -7.18
C ALA A 443 18.15 -30.76 -8.10
N ALA A 444 18.24 -29.96 -9.17
CA ALA A 444 19.38 -29.95 -10.09
C ALA A 444 20.71 -29.55 -9.42
N ALA A 445 20.65 -28.70 -8.39
CA ALA A 445 21.80 -28.31 -7.56
C ALA A 445 22.13 -29.28 -6.45
N GLY A 446 21.47 -30.46 -6.35
CA GLY A 446 21.70 -31.47 -5.30
C GLY A 446 21.21 -31.03 -3.90
N LEU A 447 20.42 -29.98 -3.80
CA LEU A 447 19.89 -29.46 -2.55
C LEU A 447 18.61 -30.24 -2.13
N LYS A 448 18.36 -30.37 -0.84
CA LYS A 448 17.12 -30.97 -0.33
C LYS A 448 15.91 -30.19 -0.86
N THR A 449 15.00 -30.89 -1.52
CA THR A 449 13.73 -30.37 -2.01
C THR A 449 12.59 -30.79 -1.10
N ALA A 450 11.64 -29.88 -0.88
CA ALA A 450 10.39 -30.25 -0.22
C ALA A 450 9.47 -30.94 -1.23
N SER A 451 8.80 -32.02 -0.83
CA SER A 451 7.77 -32.63 -1.65
C SER A 451 6.59 -31.67 -1.77
N LEU A 452 6.36 -31.13 -2.96
CA LEU A 452 5.17 -30.33 -3.24
C LEU A 452 3.99 -31.26 -3.51
N SER A 453 2.94 -31.14 -2.69
CA SER A 453 1.66 -31.78 -3.01
C SER A 453 1.01 -31.03 -4.15
N MET A 454 0.70 -31.75 -5.22
CA MET A 454 -0.01 -31.20 -6.40
C MET A 454 -1.52 -31.43 -6.35
N HIS A 455 -2.05 -31.87 -5.23
CA HIS A 455 -3.50 -32.03 -5.05
C HIS A 455 -4.16 -30.66 -4.94
N MET A 456 -5.18 -30.42 -5.76
CA MET A 456 -5.89 -29.14 -5.81
C MET A 456 -7.40 -29.39 -5.77
N ILE A 457 -8.11 -28.58 -5.01
CA ILE A 457 -9.57 -28.59 -4.93
C ILE A 457 -10.09 -27.26 -5.51
N PHE A 458 -10.90 -27.34 -6.56
CA PHE A 458 -11.55 -26.19 -7.17
C PHE A 458 -12.98 -26.07 -6.66
N THR A 459 -13.26 -25.09 -5.81
CA THR A 459 -14.58 -24.81 -5.23
C THR A 459 -15.21 -23.57 -5.86
N GLY A 460 -16.52 -23.51 -5.89
CA GLY A 460 -17.27 -22.34 -6.40
C GLY A 460 -18.60 -22.74 -7.04
N ASN A 461 -19.43 -21.76 -7.38
CA ASN A 461 -20.75 -21.95 -7.95
C ASN A 461 -20.71 -22.60 -9.35
N PRO A 462 -21.79 -23.27 -9.81
CA PRO A 462 -21.89 -23.74 -11.19
C PRO A 462 -21.67 -22.62 -12.20
N GLY A 463 -20.99 -22.90 -13.32
CA GLY A 463 -20.75 -21.92 -14.38
C GLY A 463 -19.61 -20.95 -14.16
N THR A 464 -18.87 -20.99 -13.03
CA THR A 464 -17.75 -20.06 -12.73
C THR A 464 -16.43 -20.43 -13.42
N GLY A 465 -16.40 -21.35 -14.35
CA GLY A 465 -15.21 -21.71 -15.13
C GLY A 465 -14.21 -22.63 -14.43
N LYS A 466 -14.59 -23.33 -13.33
CA LYS A 466 -13.70 -24.24 -12.58
C LYS A 466 -12.98 -25.27 -13.47
N THR A 467 -13.72 -25.97 -14.30
CA THR A 467 -13.17 -26.98 -15.21
C THR A 467 -12.25 -26.36 -16.26
N THR A 468 -12.59 -25.19 -16.78
CA THR A 468 -11.76 -24.46 -17.74
C THR A 468 -10.41 -24.07 -17.12
N ILE A 469 -10.42 -23.57 -15.88
CA ILE A 469 -9.20 -23.24 -15.15
C ILE A 469 -8.40 -24.51 -14.86
N ALA A 470 -9.01 -25.59 -14.42
CA ALA A 470 -8.31 -26.84 -14.16
C ALA A 470 -7.59 -27.36 -15.41
N ARG A 471 -8.24 -27.27 -16.59
CA ARG A 471 -7.62 -27.62 -17.88
C ARG A 471 -6.43 -26.71 -18.21
N LEU A 472 -6.55 -25.40 -18.00
CA LEU A 472 -5.46 -24.46 -18.24
C LEU A 472 -4.30 -24.65 -17.26
N VAL A 473 -4.59 -24.94 -15.99
CA VAL A 473 -3.57 -25.29 -14.99
C VAL A 473 -2.83 -26.56 -15.38
N ALA A 474 -3.54 -27.61 -15.83
CA ALA A 474 -2.92 -28.84 -16.29
C ALA A 474 -2.01 -28.61 -17.52
N LYS A 475 -2.47 -27.83 -18.50
CA LYS A 475 -1.63 -27.41 -19.63
C LYS A 475 -0.38 -26.63 -19.16
N TYR A 476 -0.55 -25.72 -18.21
CA TYR A 476 0.52 -24.90 -17.68
C TYR A 476 1.58 -25.75 -16.95
N LEU A 477 1.15 -26.65 -16.05
CA LEU A 477 2.01 -27.57 -15.33
C LEU A 477 2.78 -28.53 -16.27
N LYS A 478 2.15 -28.93 -17.38
CA LYS A 478 2.82 -29.72 -18.43
C LYS A 478 3.95 -28.91 -19.09
N VAL A 479 3.65 -27.68 -19.52
CA VAL A 479 4.62 -26.85 -20.25
C VAL A 479 5.81 -26.47 -19.37
N ILE A 480 5.61 -26.25 -18.05
CA ILE A 480 6.72 -26.02 -17.12
C ILE A 480 7.47 -27.29 -16.70
N GLY A 481 7.10 -28.46 -17.26
CA GLY A 481 7.77 -29.73 -16.95
C GLY A 481 7.49 -30.30 -15.56
N ALA A 482 6.44 -29.82 -14.88
CA ALA A 482 6.03 -30.31 -13.58
C ALA A 482 5.34 -31.68 -13.68
N LEU A 483 4.70 -31.96 -14.81
CA LEU A 483 4.04 -33.24 -15.11
C LEU A 483 4.85 -34.00 -16.15
N LYS A 484 5.25 -35.23 -15.84
CA LYS A 484 6.01 -36.13 -16.73
C LYS A 484 5.18 -36.69 -17.89
N GLY A 485 3.87 -36.87 -17.69
CA GLY A 485 2.95 -37.31 -18.71
C GLY A 485 1.86 -36.26 -18.90
N GLY A 486 1.62 -35.81 -20.10
CA GLY A 486 0.79 -34.62 -20.27
C GLY A 486 -0.63 -34.92 -20.73
N GLN A 487 -1.24 -36.02 -20.38
CA GLN A 487 -2.63 -36.32 -20.68
C GLN A 487 -3.52 -35.88 -19.50
N LEU A 488 -4.47 -34.99 -19.75
CA LEU A 488 -5.53 -34.67 -18.81
C LEU A 488 -6.61 -35.77 -18.97
N VAL A 489 -6.84 -36.52 -17.93
CA VAL A 489 -7.92 -37.49 -17.88
C VAL A 489 -9.03 -36.90 -17.01
N GLU A 490 -10.18 -36.62 -17.62
CA GLU A 490 -11.38 -36.18 -16.89
C GLU A 490 -12.23 -37.41 -16.58
N VAL A 491 -12.48 -37.62 -15.29
CA VAL A 491 -13.31 -38.73 -14.81
C VAL A 491 -14.47 -38.18 -14.00
N SER A 492 -15.65 -38.76 -14.20
CA SER A 492 -16.83 -38.50 -13.40
C SER A 492 -16.95 -39.54 -12.29
N ARG A 493 -17.82 -39.26 -11.29
CA ARG A 493 -18.11 -40.24 -10.24
C ARG A 493 -18.56 -41.59 -10.80
N GLY A 494 -19.28 -41.59 -11.93
CA GLY A 494 -19.76 -42.81 -12.59
C GLY A 494 -18.62 -43.65 -13.17
N ASP A 495 -17.52 -43.04 -13.52
CA ASP A 495 -16.33 -43.69 -14.09
C ASP A 495 -15.41 -44.26 -13.00
N LEU A 496 -15.48 -43.71 -11.77
CA LEU A 496 -14.67 -44.14 -10.63
C LEU A 496 -15.35 -45.20 -9.75
N VAL A 497 -16.70 -45.23 -9.76
CA VAL A 497 -17.49 -46.23 -9.00
C VAL A 497 -17.89 -47.34 -9.95
N GLY A 498 -17.06 -48.39 -10.00
CA GLY A 498 -17.39 -49.60 -10.74
C GLY A 498 -18.68 -50.23 -10.21
N ARG A 499 -19.44 -50.89 -11.08
CA ARG A 499 -20.66 -51.65 -10.72
C ARG A 499 -20.38 -52.80 -9.74
N TYR A 500 -19.12 -53.18 -9.58
CA TYR A 500 -18.65 -54.22 -8.66
C TYR A 500 -17.30 -53.80 -8.09
N THR A 501 -17.07 -54.03 -6.83
CA THR A 501 -15.97 -53.56 -5.98
C THR A 501 -14.59 -54.15 -6.27
N LEU A 502 -14.23 -54.44 -7.49
CA LEU A 502 -12.96 -55.10 -7.81
C LEU A 502 -12.41 -54.65 -9.15
N ASP A 503 -12.02 -53.47 -9.39
CA ASP A 503 -11.04 -53.11 -10.43
C ASP A 503 -10.87 -51.58 -10.49
N LEU A 504 -10.02 -51.09 -9.61
CA LEU A 504 -9.38 -49.80 -9.81
C LEU A 504 -8.12 -50.07 -10.63
N PRO A 505 -7.93 -49.47 -11.81
CA PRO A 505 -6.65 -49.54 -12.49
C PRO A 505 -5.59 -48.84 -11.63
N GLU A 506 -4.42 -49.45 -11.46
CA GLU A 506 -3.29 -48.82 -10.79
C GLU A 506 -2.90 -47.52 -11.50
N PRO A 507 -2.70 -46.40 -10.78
CA PRO A 507 -2.37 -45.13 -11.39
C PRO A 507 -0.89 -45.08 -11.77
N ASP A 508 -0.61 -45.11 -13.06
CA ASP A 508 0.70 -44.77 -13.61
C ASP A 508 0.89 -43.25 -13.61
N GLY A 509 1.27 -42.67 -12.45
CA GLY A 509 1.68 -41.27 -12.32
C GLY A 509 0.69 -40.39 -11.56
N PRO A 510 1.05 -39.13 -11.24
CA PRO A 510 0.24 -38.23 -10.44
C PRO A 510 -1.06 -37.85 -11.19
N MET A 511 -2.20 -38.30 -10.67
CA MET A 511 -3.51 -37.94 -11.17
C MET A 511 -3.95 -36.58 -10.66
N MET A 512 -4.46 -35.76 -11.58
CA MET A 512 -5.20 -34.54 -11.25
C MET A 512 -6.70 -34.88 -11.26
N GLU A 513 -7.28 -35.02 -10.07
CA GLU A 513 -8.72 -35.27 -9.94
C GLU A 513 -9.51 -33.97 -10.00
N THR A 514 -10.33 -33.81 -11.02
CA THR A 514 -11.42 -32.83 -11.04
C THR A 514 -12.72 -33.54 -10.66
N ILE A 515 -13.09 -33.49 -9.39
CA ILE A 515 -14.37 -33.96 -8.92
C ILE A 515 -15.40 -32.86 -9.16
N SER A 516 -16.34 -33.10 -10.09
CA SER A 516 -17.52 -32.26 -10.24
C SER A 516 -18.52 -32.59 -9.14
N PRO A 517 -18.95 -31.66 -8.28
CA PRO A 517 -19.89 -31.97 -7.22
C PRO A 517 -21.30 -32.20 -7.80
N SER A 518 -21.85 -33.38 -7.53
CA SER A 518 -23.29 -33.64 -7.61
C SER A 518 -24.04 -32.82 -6.55
N PRO A 519 -25.26 -32.33 -6.77
CA PRO A 519 -25.96 -31.37 -5.93
C PRO A 519 -26.53 -31.90 -4.60
N THR A 520 -25.97 -32.96 -4.03
CA THR A 520 -26.40 -33.49 -2.75
C THR A 520 -25.23 -33.90 -1.87
N CYS A 521 -24.64 -32.92 -1.21
CA CYS A 521 -24.02 -33.12 0.11
C CYS A 521 -24.61 -32.08 1.03
N ARG A 522 -25.55 -32.49 1.86
CA ARG A 522 -26.02 -31.81 3.05
C ARG A 522 -24.84 -31.75 4.05
N GLU A 523 -24.78 -30.60 4.70
CA GLU A 523 -23.99 -30.34 5.89
C GLU A 523 -24.01 -31.50 6.89
N ILE A 524 -22.85 -31.87 7.38
CA ILE A 524 -22.71 -32.47 8.71
C ILE A 524 -21.78 -31.54 9.48
N SER A 525 -22.37 -31.04 10.57
CA SER A 525 -21.88 -30.13 11.62
C SER A 525 -20.43 -30.32 12.07
#